data_4b4091299298814244f45c00d47f01ba
#
_entry.id   4b4091299298814244f45c00d47f01ba
#
_cell.length_a   1.000
_cell.length_b   1.000
_cell.length_c   1.000
_cell.angle_alpha   90.00
_cell.angle_beta   90.00
_cell.angle_gamma   90.00
#
_symmetry.space_group_name_H-M   'P 1'
#
loop_
_entity.id
_entity.type
_entity.pdbx_description
1 polymer ?
#
loop_
_entity_poly.entity_id
_entity_poly.type
_entity_poly.pdbx_seq_one_letter_code
_entity_poly.pdbx_strand_id
1 'polypeptide(L)'
;MTKTISLLGATGSIGRQTLSVAQELGLSVAALTANRQVDLLEQQARRFRPRLAVLYDPAAAKELRGRLRGTGIEVMEGPEGLTAAATLPEADTVVTAVMGSVGLAPTLAAIMAKKRIALANKETLVCAGELVMAVARETGAEIVPVDSEHSAIFQCLQGCRDRGEVRRLLLTCSGGPFFGRSFAELEHVTAADALKNPNWTMGAKITVDSATLMNKGLEIIEAMRLYDLPVEQVEAVIHRQSIVHSLVEFRDGAMLAQLGTPDMKLPIRYALTYPHRVQTPDRTLDLLTCGALTFSAPDMEAFPCLRIARQCAAAGGTACAVMNGANEAAVQRFLQGAIGFNDIPRLVEQALSRVPLQYRPGLADILEADRMAREAVL
;
A
#
# COMPACT_ATOMS: atom_id res chain seq x y z
N MET A 1 -2.87 22.86 1.04
CA MET A 1 -1.80 22.19 1.80
C MET A 1 -2.42 21.61 3.08
N THR A 2 -2.12 20.38 3.43
CA THR A 2 -2.58 19.69 4.65
C THR A 2 -2.19 20.47 5.89
N LYS A 3 -3.09 20.61 6.86
CA LYS A 3 -2.84 21.22 8.16
C LYS A 3 -3.03 20.21 9.28
N THR A 4 -4.04 19.36 9.14
CA THR A 4 -4.42 18.38 10.16
C THR A 4 -4.64 17.03 9.53
N ILE A 5 -4.01 16.00 10.08
CA ILE A 5 -4.14 14.63 9.58
C ILE A 5 -4.90 13.73 10.56
N SER A 6 -5.62 12.76 10.00
CA SER A 6 -6.03 11.53 10.69
C SER A 6 -5.16 10.39 10.18
N LEU A 7 -4.53 9.63 11.06
CA LEU A 7 -3.59 8.56 10.68
C LEU A 7 -4.14 7.19 11.07
N LEU A 8 -4.51 6.42 10.07
CA LEU A 8 -4.93 5.04 10.22
C LEU A 8 -3.69 4.12 10.13
N GLY A 9 -3.36 3.44 11.23
CA GLY A 9 -2.19 2.55 11.30
C GLY A 9 -0.91 3.23 11.82
N ALA A 10 -1.01 4.05 12.86
CA ALA A 10 0.07 4.87 13.41
C ALA A 10 1.31 4.10 13.91
N THR A 11 1.14 2.85 14.32
CA THR A 11 2.22 2.03 14.90
C THR A 11 3.02 1.24 13.86
N GLY A 12 2.55 1.14 12.62
CA GLY A 12 3.22 0.50 11.50
C GLY A 12 4.43 1.31 10.99
N SER A 13 5.19 0.73 10.06
CA SER A 13 6.37 1.40 9.46
C SER A 13 6.01 2.73 8.81
N ILE A 14 4.99 2.75 7.95
CA ILE A 14 4.51 3.97 7.26
C ILE A 14 3.94 4.95 8.28
N GLY A 15 3.14 4.48 9.26
CA GLY A 15 2.56 5.33 10.28
C GLY A 15 3.61 6.09 11.11
N ARG A 16 4.67 5.42 11.54
CA ARG A 16 5.78 6.04 12.29
C ARG A 16 6.53 7.08 11.45
N GLN A 17 6.78 6.79 10.19
CA GLN A 17 7.41 7.74 9.26
C GLN A 17 6.49 8.92 8.96
N THR A 18 5.17 8.69 8.82
CA THR A 18 4.17 9.76 8.69
C THR A 18 4.21 10.71 9.89
N LEU A 19 4.27 10.18 11.11
CA LEU A 19 4.38 11.01 12.32
C LEU A 19 5.69 11.80 12.39
N SER A 20 6.81 11.22 11.93
CA SER A 20 8.07 11.96 11.79
C SER A 20 7.92 13.14 10.82
N VAL A 21 7.38 12.89 9.63
CA VAL A 21 7.14 13.92 8.62
C VAL A 21 6.13 14.96 9.10
N ALA A 22 5.04 14.54 9.76
CA ALA A 22 4.05 15.47 10.32
C ALA A 22 4.66 16.41 11.34
N GLN A 23 5.56 15.91 12.20
CA GLN A 23 6.28 16.74 13.15
C GLN A 23 7.23 17.74 12.48
N GLU A 24 7.99 17.28 11.46
CA GLU A 24 8.91 18.13 10.69
C GLU A 24 8.16 19.26 9.96
N LEU A 25 6.93 18.98 9.51
CA LEU A 25 6.06 19.93 8.81
C LEU A 25 5.19 20.78 9.75
N GLY A 26 5.19 20.52 11.05
CA GLY A 26 4.33 21.21 12.01
C GLY A 26 2.84 20.92 11.84
N LEU A 27 2.48 19.72 11.33
CA LEU A 27 1.09 19.33 11.14
C LEU A 27 0.44 18.88 12.44
N SER A 28 -0.83 19.22 12.63
CA SER A 28 -1.67 18.68 13.70
C SER A 28 -2.12 17.24 13.39
N VAL A 29 -2.27 16.43 14.44
CA VAL A 29 -2.77 15.05 14.34
C VAL A 29 -4.08 14.95 15.09
N ALA A 30 -5.20 14.79 14.37
CA ALA A 30 -6.54 14.73 14.96
C ALA A 30 -6.89 13.33 15.47
N ALA A 31 -6.43 12.29 14.78
CA ALA A 31 -6.63 10.90 15.22
C ALA A 31 -5.41 10.02 14.96
N LEU A 32 -5.24 9.03 15.83
CA LEU A 32 -4.25 7.96 15.71
C LEU A 32 -4.95 6.61 15.87
N THR A 33 -4.70 5.67 14.96
CA THR A 33 -5.24 4.32 15.13
C THR A 33 -4.16 3.24 15.06
N ALA A 34 -4.39 2.11 15.73
CA ALA A 34 -3.53 0.94 15.64
C ALA A 34 -4.36 -0.35 15.87
N ASN A 35 -3.72 -1.52 15.74
CA ASN A 35 -4.39 -2.80 16.01
C ASN A 35 -4.37 -3.13 17.50
N ARG A 36 -3.18 -3.51 18.05
CA ARG A 36 -3.02 -4.01 19.44
C ARG A 36 -1.90 -3.36 20.22
N GLN A 37 -1.08 -2.52 19.60
CA GLN A 37 0.13 -1.96 20.22
C GLN A 37 -0.20 -0.79 21.16
N VAL A 38 -0.60 -1.11 22.41
CA VAL A 38 -0.99 -0.13 23.42
C VAL A 38 0.16 0.82 23.76
N ASP A 39 1.34 0.28 24.10
CA ASP A 39 2.49 1.10 24.58
C ASP A 39 2.91 2.15 23.56
N LEU A 40 3.05 1.75 22.29
CA LEU A 40 3.48 2.66 21.24
C LEU A 40 2.40 3.70 20.91
N LEU A 41 1.12 3.27 20.87
CA LEU A 41 0.03 4.20 20.61
C LEU A 41 -0.16 5.20 21.76
N GLU A 42 0.02 4.79 23.02
CA GLU A 42 0.03 5.69 24.18
C GLU A 42 1.12 6.75 24.06
N GLN A 43 2.36 6.34 23.74
CA GLN A 43 3.49 7.29 23.56
C GLN A 43 3.17 8.31 22.45
N GLN A 44 2.66 7.83 21.31
CA GLN A 44 2.26 8.68 20.19
C GLN A 44 1.12 9.62 20.59
N ALA A 45 0.09 9.13 21.28
CA ALA A 45 -1.05 9.90 21.73
C ALA A 45 -0.64 11.02 22.72
N ARG A 46 0.25 10.72 23.68
CA ARG A 46 0.78 11.74 24.62
C ARG A 46 1.62 12.79 23.92
N ARG A 47 2.37 12.40 22.87
CA ARG A 47 3.23 13.31 22.11
C ARG A 47 2.43 14.23 21.18
N PHE A 48 1.51 13.68 20.39
CA PHE A 48 0.77 14.42 19.37
C PHE A 48 -0.57 14.98 19.86
N ARG A 49 -1.06 14.52 21.01
CA ARG A 49 -2.32 14.94 21.66
C ARG A 49 -3.50 14.97 20.69
N PRO A 50 -3.79 13.85 20.00
CA PRO A 50 -4.95 13.77 19.10
C PRO A 50 -6.24 13.93 19.91
N ARG A 51 -7.32 14.31 19.23
CA ARG A 51 -8.66 14.23 19.80
C ARG A 51 -9.08 12.78 20.06
N LEU A 52 -8.74 11.86 19.12
CA LEU A 52 -9.18 10.47 19.11
C LEU A 52 -7.99 9.51 18.97
N ALA A 53 -7.93 8.51 19.83
CA ALA A 53 -7.07 7.34 19.69
C ALA A 53 -7.94 6.08 19.52
N VAL A 54 -7.57 5.19 18.60
CA VAL A 54 -8.35 3.97 18.31
C VAL A 54 -7.46 2.75 18.35
N LEU A 55 -7.87 1.71 19.07
CA LEU A 55 -7.32 0.38 18.93
C LEU A 55 -8.40 -0.57 18.35
N TYR A 56 -8.01 -1.32 17.30
CA TYR A 56 -8.95 -2.24 16.66
C TYR A 56 -9.35 -3.38 17.60
N ASP A 57 -8.42 -3.85 18.44
CA ASP A 57 -8.65 -4.87 19.46
C ASP A 57 -9.34 -4.26 20.69
N PRO A 58 -10.53 -4.78 21.10
CA PRO A 58 -11.29 -4.20 22.21
C PRO A 58 -10.59 -4.29 23.57
N ALA A 59 -9.82 -5.37 23.80
CA ALA A 59 -9.09 -5.54 25.07
C ALA A 59 -7.96 -4.51 25.19
N ALA A 60 -7.20 -4.31 24.10
CA ALA A 60 -6.17 -3.29 24.02
C ALA A 60 -6.75 -1.86 24.14
N ALA A 61 -7.92 -1.60 23.54
CA ALA A 61 -8.58 -0.29 23.64
C ALA A 61 -9.04 0.00 25.09
N LYS A 62 -9.56 -1.00 25.79
CA LYS A 62 -9.92 -0.87 27.22
C LYS A 62 -8.69 -0.51 28.08
N GLU A 63 -7.56 -1.15 27.81
CA GLU A 63 -6.30 -0.85 28.51
C GLU A 63 -5.84 0.59 28.20
N LEU A 64 -5.80 0.98 26.92
CA LEU A 64 -5.39 2.32 26.51
C LEU A 64 -6.29 3.41 27.14
N ARG A 65 -7.60 3.17 27.20
CA ARG A 65 -8.58 4.09 27.84
C ARG A 65 -8.25 4.33 29.31
N GLY A 66 -7.81 3.29 30.02
CA GLY A 66 -7.32 3.41 31.41
C GLY A 66 -6.07 4.28 31.51
N ARG A 67 -5.10 4.04 30.62
CA ARG A 67 -3.81 4.74 30.61
C ARG A 67 -3.89 6.21 30.20
N LEU A 68 -4.84 6.57 29.31
CA LEU A 68 -5.06 7.94 28.85
C LEU A 68 -6.11 8.72 29.68
N ARG A 69 -6.57 8.16 30.80
CA ARG A 69 -7.52 8.85 31.68
C ARG A 69 -6.96 10.21 32.14
N GLY A 70 -7.78 11.26 32.02
CA GLY A 70 -7.42 12.63 32.41
C GLY A 70 -6.59 13.41 31.37
N THR A 71 -6.27 12.82 30.21
CA THR A 71 -5.55 13.52 29.14
C THR A 71 -6.45 14.33 28.20
N GLY A 72 -7.77 14.11 28.24
CA GLY A 72 -8.73 14.69 27.28
C GLY A 72 -8.79 13.97 25.94
N ILE A 73 -8.01 12.89 25.73
CA ILE A 73 -8.01 12.09 24.50
C ILE A 73 -9.14 11.06 24.60
N GLU A 74 -10.03 11.06 23.62
CA GLU A 74 -11.07 10.05 23.48
C GLU A 74 -10.46 8.73 23.02
N VAL A 75 -10.96 7.58 23.52
CA VAL A 75 -10.49 6.26 23.09
C VAL A 75 -11.68 5.43 22.58
N MET A 76 -11.64 5.05 21.31
CA MET A 76 -12.60 4.16 20.66
C MET A 76 -11.95 2.82 20.28
N GLU A 77 -12.80 1.86 19.86
CA GLU A 77 -12.37 0.52 19.47
C GLU A 77 -13.04 0.06 18.17
N GLY A 78 -12.46 -0.96 17.53
CA GLY A 78 -13.06 -1.69 16.43
C GLY A 78 -13.23 -0.92 15.13
N PRO A 79 -14.05 -1.46 14.20
CA PRO A 79 -14.32 -0.87 12.89
C PRO A 79 -14.99 0.51 12.98
N GLU A 80 -15.89 0.71 13.94
CA GLU A 80 -16.59 1.98 14.18
C GLU A 80 -15.59 3.07 14.59
N GLY A 81 -14.62 2.74 15.44
CA GLY A 81 -13.54 3.63 15.82
C GLY A 81 -12.67 4.03 14.63
N LEU A 82 -12.31 3.07 13.74
CA LEU A 82 -11.57 3.39 12.52
C LEU A 82 -12.34 4.34 11.60
N THR A 83 -13.64 4.12 11.44
CA THR A 83 -14.51 4.98 10.63
C THR A 83 -14.64 6.36 11.26
N ALA A 84 -14.82 6.46 12.56
CA ALA A 84 -14.85 7.73 13.29
C ALA A 84 -13.55 8.51 13.10
N ALA A 85 -12.38 7.86 13.23
CA ALA A 85 -11.08 8.47 12.97
C ALA A 85 -10.93 8.96 11.53
N ALA A 86 -11.42 8.19 10.55
CA ALA A 86 -11.36 8.53 9.14
C ALA A 86 -12.26 9.71 8.73
N THR A 87 -13.32 9.97 9.49
CA THR A 87 -14.33 11.00 9.18
C THR A 87 -14.31 12.21 10.09
N LEU A 88 -13.31 12.33 10.99
CA LEU A 88 -13.19 13.47 11.90
C LEU A 88 -13.25 14.79 11.14
N PRO A 89 -14.14 15.73 11.54
CA PRO A 89 -14.28 17.02 10.84
C PRO A 89 -13.00 17.84 10.79
N GLU A 90 -12.19 17.80 11.84
CA GLU A 90 -10.95 18.57 11.99
C GLU A 90 -9.83 18.10 11.06
N ALA A 91 -9.84 16.83 10.63
CA ALA A 91 -8.85 16.32 9.70
C ALA A 91 -9.20 16.73 8.27
N ASP A 92 -8.29 17.38 7.58
CA ASP A 92 -8.41 17.66 6.15
C ASP A 92 -7.84 16.53 5.28
N THR A 93 -6.91 15.75 5.81
CA THR A 93 -6.29 14.62 5.12
C THR A 93 -6.31 13.36 6.00
N VAL A 94 -6.67 12.23 5.40
CA VAL A 94 -6.60 10.91 6.02
C VAL A 94 -5.44 10.13 5.41
N VAL A 95 -4.50 9.71 6.24
CA VAL A 95 -3.41 8.82 5.83
C VAL A 95 -3.83 7.38 6.11
N THR A 96 -3.97 6.56 5.08
CA THR A 96 -4.42 5.17 5.22
C THR A 96 -3.20 4.24 5.20
N ALA A 97 -2.65 3.95 6.38
CA ALA A 97 -1.46 3.11 6.55
C ALA A 97 -1.76 1.79 7.31
N VAL A 98 -3.01 1.36 7.31
CA VAL A 98 -3.41 0.02 7.76
C VAL A 98 -3.10 -1.03 6.70
N MET A 99 -2.97 -2.29 7.09
CA MET A 99 -2.70 -3.41 6.18
C MET A 99 -3.98 -4.17 5.83
N GLY A 100 -4.04 -4.69 4.60
CA GLY A 100 -5.12 -5.57 4.14
C GLY A 100 -6.46 -4.86 3.93
N SER A 101 -7.52 -5.66 3.77
CA SER A 101 -8.89 -5.21 3.48
C SER A 101 -9.55 -4.39 4.60
N VAL A 102 -9.01 -4.41 5.83
CA VAL A 102 -9.50 -3.61 6.97
C VAL A 102 -9.52 -2.11 6.68
N GLY A 103 -8.62 -1.63 5.82
CA GLY A 103 -8.56 -0.22 5.41
C GLY A 103 -9.66 0.22 4.45
N LEU A 104 -10.38 -0.71 3.82
CA LEU A 104 -11.31 -0.39 2.74
C LEU A 104 -12.52 0.43 3.21
N ALA A 105 -13.24 -0.03 4.22
CA ALA A 105 -14.42 0.66 4.74
C ALA A 105 -14.12 2.06 5.29
N PRO A 106 -13.11 2.27 6.16
CA PRO A 106 -12.77 3.61 6.64
C PRO A 106 -12.25 4.52 5.53
N THR A 107 -11.55 4.00 4.49
CA THR A 107 -11.12 4.81 3.34
C THR A 107 -12.32 5.28 2.53
N LEU A 108 -13.29 4.42 2.23
CA LEU A 108 -14.53 4.82 1.56
C LEU A 108 -15.31 5.88 2.37
N ALA A 109 -15.41 5.70 3.70
CA ALA A 109 -16.06 6.69 4.55
C ALA A 109 -15.35 8.06 4.51
N ALA A 110 -14.01 8.08 4.50
CA ALA A 110 -13.23 9.30 4.37
C ALA A 110 -13.45 9.99 3.01
N ILE A 111 -13.51 9.22 1.91
CA ILE A 111 -13.80 9.72 0.55
C ILE A 111 -15.20 10.32 0.51
N MET A 112 -16.20 9.62 1.07
CA MET A 112 -17.60 10.15 1.15
C MET A 112 -17.66 11.43 2.00
N ALA A 113 -16.82 11.56 3.02
CA ALA A 113 -16.66 12.78 3.80
C ALA A 113 -15.81 13.86 3.09
N LYS A 114 -15.46 13.66 1.81
CA LYS A 114 -14.67 14.56 0.95
C LYS A 114 -13.30 14.92 1.53
N LYS A 115 -12.69 13.99 2.29
CA LYS A 115 -11.32 14.15 2.78
C LYS A 115 -10.33 13.87 1.67
N ARG A 116 -9.16 14.55 1.70
CA ARG A 116 -8.01 14.11 0.91
C ARG A 116 -7.49 12.79 1.48
N ILE A 117 -7.16 11.85 0.63
CA ILE A 117 -6.63 10.56 1.02
C ILE A 117 -5.15 10.49 0.63
N ALA A 118 -4.26 10.39 1.62
CA ALA A 118 -2.87 9.99 1.41
C ALA A 118 -2.82 8.46 1.49
N LEU A 119 -2.90 7.80 0.34
CA LEU A 119 -3.14 6.37 0.23
C LEU A 119 -1.83 5.58 0.32
N ALA A 120 -1.64 4.85 1.42
CA ALA A 120 -0.54 3.90 1.59
C ALA A 120 -1.02 2.43 1.65
N ASN A 121 -2.32 2.19 1.85
CA ASN A 121 -2.93 0.87 1.82
C ASN A 121 -3.31 0.51 0.38
N LYS A 122 -2.40 -0.16 -0.34
CA LYS A 122 -2.61 -0.56 -1.74
C LYS A 122 -3.75 -1.55 -1.91
N GLU A 123 -4.00 -2.39 -0.89
CA GLU A 123 -5.04 -3.40 -0.92
C GLU A 123 -6.44 -2.79 -1.09
N THR A 124 -6.63 -1.53 -0.68
CA THR A 124 -7.86 -0.77 -0.94
C THR A 124 -8.18 -0.67 -2.44
N LEU A 125 -7.19 -0.33 -3.26
CA LEU A 125 -7.38 -0.23 -4.71
C LEU A 125 -7.26 -1.58 -5.43
N VAL A 126 -6.50 -2.50 -4.88
CA VAL A 126 -6.41 -3.87 -5.40
C VAL A 126 -7.77 -4.57 -5.29
N CYS A 127 -8.39 -4.55 -4.09
CA CYS A 127 -9.63 -5.28 -3.85
C CYS A 127 -10.87 -4.56 -4.39
N ALA A 128 -10.91 -3.23 -4.29
CA ALA A 128 -12.12 -2.44 -4.55
C ALA A 128 -11.86 -1.19 -5.41
N GLY A 129 -10.79 -1.18 -6.21
CA GLY A 129 -10.36 0.04 -6.91
C GLY A 129 -11.43 0.66 -7.81
N GLU A 130 -12.26 -0.13 -8.50
CA GLU A 130 -13.36 0.39 -9.32
C GLU A 130 -14.37 1.18 -8.47
N LEU A 131 -14.79 0.58 -7.34
CA LEU A 131 -15.71 1.21 -6.40
C LEU A 131 -15.10 2.47 -5.78
N VAL A 132 -13.87 2.37 -5.28
CA VAL A 132 -13.18 3.47 -4.60
C VAL A 132 -12.98 4.66 -5.54
N MET A 133 -12.50 4.42 -6.76
CA MET A 133 -12.25 5.49 -7.74
C MET A 133 -13.57 6.08 -8.28
N ALA A 134 -14.66 5.30 -8.37
CA ALA A 134 -15.97 5.82 -8.73
C ALA A 134 -16.48 6.80 -7.66
N VAL A 135 -16.44 6.40 -6.38
CA VAL A 135 -16.87 7.26 -5.26
C VAL A 135 -15.96 8.51 -5.13
N ALA A 136 -14.66 8.37 -5.39
CA ALA A 136 -13.74 9.51 -5.37
C ALA A 136 -14.07 10.53 -6.47
N ARG A 137 -14.39 10.06 -7.68
CA ARG A 137 -14.85 10.96 -8.79
C ARG A 137 -16.16 11.66 -8.47
N GLU A 138 -17.14 10.94 -7.91
CA GLU A 138 -18.45 11.50 -7.54
C GLU A 138 -18.36 12.56 -6.44
N THR A 139 -17.51 12.32 -5.44
CA THR A 139 -17.36 13.23 -4.29
C THR A 139 -16.37 14.38 -4.55
N GLY A 140 -15.50 14.23 -5.56
CA GLY A 140 -14.37 15.12 -5.80
C GLY A 140 -13.23 14.96 -4.77
N ALA A 141 -13.22 13.87 -4.00
CA ALA A 141 -12.15 13.61 -3.05
C ALA A 141 -10.85 13.28 -3.77
N GLU A 142 -9.76 13.90 -3.36
CA GLU A 142 -8.44 13.73 -3.96
C GLU A 142 -7.72 12.53 -3.33
N ILE A 143 -7.25 11.59 -4.16
CA ILE A 143 -6.41 10.46 -3.72
C ILE A 143 -4.98 10.75 -4.17
N VAL A 144 -4.06 10.87 -3.21
CA VAL A 144 -2.63 11.08 -3.45
C VAL A 144 -1.87 9.83 -2.98
N PRO A 145 -1.15 9.15 -3.87
CA PRO A 145 -0.46 7.92 -3.52
C PRO A 145 0.75 8.17 -2.61
N VAL A 146 0.92 7.28 -1.64
CA VAL A 146 2.08 7.23 -0.73
C VAL A 146 3.03 6.10 -1.12
N ASP A 147 2.55 5.03 -1.77
CA ASP A 147 3.44 4.00 -2.29
C ASP A 147 4.46 4.62 -3.25
N SER A 148 5.75 4.25 -3.13
CA SER A 148 6.87 4.97 -3.77
C SER A 148 6.74 5.00 -5.30
N GLU A 149 6.37 3.88 -5.90
CA GLU A 149 6.23 3.73 -7.34
C GLU A 149 5.05 4.57 -7.88
N HIS A 150 3.93 4.53 -7.18
CA HIS A 150 2.75 5.30 -7.55
C HIS A 150 2.97 6.79 -7.32
N SER A 151 3.60 7.18 -6.22
CA SER A 151 4.01 8.57 -6.00
C SER A 151 4.94 9.07 -7.11
N ALA A 152 5.87 8.22 -7.58
CA ALA A 152 6.77 8.57 -8.68
C ALA A 152 6.00 8.83 -9.98
N ILE A 153 5.08 7.93 -10.36
CA ILE A 153 4.22 8.09 -11.52
C ILE A 153 3.35 9.35 -11.37
N PHE A 154 2.73 9.54 -10.21
CA PHE A 154 1.92 10.72 -9.91
C PHE A 154 2.71 12.02 -10.12
N GLN A 155 3.98 12.06 -9.70
CA GLN A 155 4.87 13.20 -9.88
C GLN A 155 5.26 13.41 -11.36
N CYS A 156 5.53 12.33 -12.11
CA CYS A 156 5.85 12.40 -13.54
C CYS A 156 4.64 12.89 -14.37
N LEU A 157 3.43 12.62 -13.93
CA LEU A 157 2.20 12.99 -14.61
C LEU A 157 1.69 14.40 -14.29
N GLN A 158 2.37 15.19 -13.44
CA GLN A 158 1.91 16.54 -13.08
C GLN A 158 1.82 17.51 -14.27
N GLY A 159 2.59 17.30 -15.33
CA GLY A 159 2.52 18.08 -16.55
C GLY A 159 1.63 17.48 -17.65
N CYS A 160 1.13 16.26 -17.47
CA CYS A 160 0.32 15.55 -18.45
C CYS A 160 -1.13 16.04 -18.42
N ARG A 161 -1.61 16.59 -19.52
CA ARG A 161 -2.98 17.14 -19.63
C ARG A 161 -4.01 16.10 -20.02
N ASP A 162 -3.59 15.11 -20.81
CA ASP A 162 -4.43 14.02 -21.31
C ASP A 162 -3.76 12.67 -21.05
N ARG A 163 -4.47 11.75 -20.38
CA ARG A 163 -3.99 10.38 -20.18
C ARG A 163 -3.77 9.63 -21.49
N GLY A 164 -4.43 10.02 -22.57
CA GLY A 164 -4.17 9.52 -23.93
C GLY A 164 -2.74 9.76 -24.43
N GLU A 165 -1.99 10.70 -23.84
CA GLU A 165 -0.56 10.94 -24.15
C GLU A 165 0.36 9.84 -23.58
N VAL A 166 -0.11 9.09 -22.56
CA VAL A 166 0.67 8.02 -21.93
C VAL A 166 0.66 6.78 -22.83
N ARG A 167 1.85 6.28 -23.16
CA ARG A 167 2.02 5.02 -23.87
C ARG A 167 1.97 3.84 -22.87
N ARG A 168 2.77 3.92 -21.78
CA ARG A 168 2.78 2.93 -20.71
C ARG A 168 3.45 3.48 -19.44
N LEU A 169 3.17 2.80 -18.34
CA LEU A 169 3.84 2.98 -17.05
C LEU A 169 4.85 1.85 -16.84
N LEU A 170 6.02 2.18 -16.32
CA LEU A 170 7.05 1.22 -15.96
C LEU A 170 7.27 1.28 -14.44
N LEU A 171 6.74 0.29 -13.72
CA LEU A 171 6.89 0.17 -12.27
C LEU A 171 8.19 -0.56 -11.96
N THR A 172 9.12 0.12 -11.30
CA THR A 172 10.38 -0.51 -10.91
C THR A 172 10.22 -1.35 -9.65
N CYS A 173 11.04 -2.39 -9.50
CA CYS A 173 11.15 -3.16 -8.27
C CYS A 173 12.58 -3.69 -8.10
N SER A 174 12.97 -3.98 -6.86
CA SER A 174 14.29 -4.56 -6.57
C SER A 174 14.49 -5.99 -7.08
N GLY A 175 13.38 -6.69 -7.41
CA GLY A 175 13.39 -8.11 -7.75
C GLY A 175 13.51 -9.05 -6.54
N GLY A 176 13.49 -8.49 -5.33
CA GLY A 176 13.55 -9.25 -4.09
C GLY A 176 14.91 -9.95 -3.83
N PRO A 177 14.99 -10.78 -2.77
CA PRO A 177 16.21 -11.48 -2.39
C PRO A 177 16.58 -12.63 -3.34
N PHE A 178 15.64 -13.11 -4.13
CA PHE A 178 15.81 -14.30 -4.98
C PHE A 178 16.00 -13.99 -6.47
N PHE A 179 16.24 -12.74 -6.80
CA PHE A 179 16.49 -12.33 -8.19
C PHE A 179 17.55 -13.20 -8.86
N GLY A 180 17.22 -13.73 -10.04
CA GLY A 180 18.11 -14.59 -10.84
C GLY A 180 18.04 -16.08 -10.50
N ARG A 181 17.21 -16.50 -9.51
CA ARG A 181 16.96 -17.92 -9.23
C ARG A 181 15.78 -18.44 -10.05
N SER A 182 15.88 -19.70 -10.45
CA SER A 182 14.77 -20.44 -11.08
C SER A 182 13.73 -20.88 -10.05
N PHE A 183 12.52 -21.23 -10.50
CA PHE A 183 11.45 -21.72 -9.62
C PHE A 183 11.87 -22.99 -8.82
N ALA A 184 12.63 -23.89 -9.45
CA ALA A 184 13.11 -25.10 -8.78
C ALA A 184 14.11 -24.79 -7.62
N GLU A 185 14.97 -23.79 -7.80
CA GLU A 185 15.92 -23.36 -6.75
C GLU A 185 15.25 -22.68 -5.56
N LEU A 186 13.96 -22.33 -5.69
CA LEU A 186 13.18 -21.70 -4.62
C LEU A 186 12.44 -22.71 -3.73
N GLU A 187 12.45 -24.01 -4.06
CA GLU A 187 11.68 -25.04 -3.35
C GLU A 187 12.03 -25.14 -1.85
N HIS A 188 13.29 -24.91 -1.51
CA HIS A 188 13.79 -25.07 -0.14
C HIS A 188 14.11 -23.77 0.57
N VAL A 189 13.71 -22.60 0.02
CA VAL A 189 13.94 -21.32 0.69
C VAL A 189 13.03 -21.16 1.91
N THR A 190 13.61 -20.62 2.97
CA THR A 190 12.91 -20.44 4.25
C THR A 190 12.31 -19.05 4.38
N ALA A 191 11.42 -18.87 5.37
CA ALA A 191 10.91 -17.54 5.73
C ALA A 191 12.05 -16.57 6.08
N ALA A 192 13.10 -17.04 6.77
CA ALA A 192 14.27 -16.22 7.11
C ALA A 192 15.02 -15.74 5.86
N ASP A 193 15.08 -16.54 4.80
CA ASP A 193 15.69 -16.13 3.52
C ASP A 193 14.83 -15.13 2.78
N ALA A 194 13.51 -15.33 2.75
CA ALA A 194 12.56 -14.43 2.10
C ALA A 194 12.50 -13.03 2.77
N LEU A 195 12.81 -12.95 4.06
CA LEU A 195 12.80 -11.69 4.81
C LEU A 195 14.05 -10.82 4.58
N LYS A 196 15.03 -11.28 3.80
CA LYS A 196 16.27 -10.53 3.48
C LYS A 196 16.05 -9.61 2.27
N ASN A 197 15.31 -8.50 2.44
CA ASN A 197 15.19 -7.52 1.34
C ASN A 197 16.50 -6.73 1.19
N PRO A 198 17.02 -6.53 -0.04
CA PRO A 198 18.32 -5.88 -0.24
C PRO A 198 18.33 -4.37 0.05
N ASN A 199 17.21 -3.67 -0.10
CA ASN A 199 17.16 -2.20 -0.11
C ASN A 199 16.22 -1.60 0.94
N TRP A 200 15.16 -2.33 1.34
CA TRP A 200 14.09 -1.79 2.15
C TRP A 200 13.91 -2.55 3.46
N THR A 201 13.72 -1.82 4.55
CA THR A 201 13.27 -2.39 5.83
C THR A 201 11.76 -2.28 5.92
N MET A 202 11.08 -3.40 5.72
CA MET A 202 9.62 -3.46 5.62
C MET A 202 9.02 -4.46 6.61
N GLY A 203 7.68 -4.46 6.72
CA GLY A 203 6.96 -5.51 7.46
C GLY A 203 7.11 -6.89 6.81
N ALA A 204 6.94 -7.96 7.60
CA ALA A 204 7.18 -9.33 7.14
C ALA A 204 6.32 -9.71 5.91
N LYS A 205 5.02 -9.37 5.91
CA LYS A 205 4.10 -9.69 4.79
C LYS A 205 4.59 -9.08 3.47
N ILE A 206 4.83 -7.78 3.42
CA ILE A 206 5.25 -7.09 2.20
C ILE A 206 6.66 -7.51 1.76
N THR A 207 7.52 -7.93 2.69
CA THR A 207 8.85 -8.46 2.34
C THR A 207 8.74 -9.81 1.63
N VAL A 208 7.85 -10.70 2.06
CA VAL A 208 7.55 -11.94 1.34
C VAL A 208 6.88 -11.65 0.00
N ASP A 209 5.95 -10.71 -0.06
CA ASP A 209 5.35 -10.27 -1.33
C ASP A 209 6.38 -9.70 -2.31
N SER A 210 7.40 -9.00 -1.82
CA SER A 210 8.54 -8.56 -2.64
C SER A 210 9.35 -9.75 -3.14
N ALA A 211 9.57 -10.77 -2.30
CA ALA A 211 10.32 -11.97 -2.66
C ALA A 211 9.60 -12.81 -3.74
N THR A 212 8.26 -12.87 -3.71
CA THR A 212 7.42 -13.58 -4.68
C THR A 212 7.06 -12.75 -5.93
N LEU A 213 7.42 -11.47 -5.97
CA LEU A 213 6.94 -10.45 -6.90
C LEU A 213 5.41 -10.20 -6.83
N MET A 214 4.69 -10.75 -5.84
CA MET A 214 3.28 -10.40 -5.60
C MET A 214 3.12 -8.92 -5.31
N ASN A 215 4.03 -8.31 -4.53
CA ASN A 215 3.97 -6.87 -4.26
C ASN A 215 3.90 -6.06 -5.55
N LYS A 216 4.74 -6.41 -6.54
CA LYS A 216 4.70 -5.74 -7.85
C LYS A 216 3.43 -6.04 -8.62
N GLY A 217 2.87 -7.23 -8.47
CA GLY A 217 1.55 -7.56 -9.01
C GLY A 217 0.42 -6.70 -8.43
N LEU A 218 0.40 -6.52 -7.09
CA LEU A 218 -0.55 -5.64 -6.42
C LEU A 218 -0.40 -4.19 -6.88
N GLU A 219 0.82 -3.73 -7.04
CA GLU A 219 1.13 -2.37 -7.51
C GLU A 219 0.71 -2.13 -8.97
N ILE A 220 0.80 -3.11 -9.85
CA ILE A 220 0.25 -3.02 -11.22
C ILE A 220 -1.25 -2.76 -11.16
N ILE A 221 -1.99 -3.49 -10.32
CA ILE A 221 -3.44 -3.31 -10.16
C ILE A 221 -3.75 -1.93 -9.59
N GLU A 222 -3.01 -1.50 -8.56
CA GLU A 222 -3.17 -0.16 -7.98
C GLU A 222 -2.94 0.94 -9.03
N ALA A 223 -1.87 0.84 -9.84
CA ALA A 223 -1.57 1.81 -10.90
C ALA A 223 -2.66 1.88 -11.96
N MET A 224 -3.19 0.71 -12.39
CA MET A 224 -4.32 0.67 -13.31
C MET A 224 -5.52 1.49 -12.80
N ARG A 225 -5.83 1.35 -11.51
CA ARG A 225 -6.98 2.03 -10.90
C ARG A 225 -6.72 3.52 -10.68
N LEU A 226 -5.53 3.89 -10.19
CA LEU A 226 -5.17 5.29 -9.94
C LEU A 226 -5.09 6.13 -11.21
N TYR A 227 -4.55 5.54 -12.29
CA TYR A 227 -4.24 6.28 -13.50
C TYR A 227 -5.20 5.99 -14.67
N ASP A 228 -6.20 5.14 -14.43
CA ASP A 228 -7.23 4.74 -15.40
C ASP A 228 -6.61 4.20 -16.71
N LEU A 229 -5.69 3.25 -16.56
CA LEU A 229 -4.98 2.59 -17.66
C LEU A 229 -5.25 1.07 -17.66
N PRO A 230 -5.34 0.44 -18.84
CA PRO A 230 -5.48 -1.01 -18.93
C PRO A 230 -4.18 -1.72 -18.50
N VAL A 231 -4.29 -3.00 -18.11
CA VAL A 231 -3.15 -3.78 -17.57
C VAL A 231 -2.00 -3.92 -18.56
N GLU A 232 -2.29 -3.88 -19.86
CA GLU A 232 -1.32 -3.97 -20.95
C GLU A 232 -0.40 -2.73 -21.01
N GLN A 233 -0.84 -1.61 -20.47
CA GLN A 233 -0.07 -0.37 -20.39
C GLN A 233 0.68 -0.21 -19.06
N VAL A 234 0.65 -1.21 -18.17
CA VAL A 234 1.36 -1.17 -16.89
C VAL A 234 2.32 -2.35 -16.81
N GLU A 235 3.61 -2.07 -16.87
CA GLU A 235 4.67 -3.07 -16.91
C GLU A 235 5.55 -3.00 -15.66
N ALA A 236 6.10 -4.16 -15.26
CA ALA A 236 7.10 -4.25 -14.20
C ALA A 236 8.51 -4.28 -14.77
N VAL A 237 9.45 -3.60 -14.12
CA VAL A 237 10.86 -3.57 -14.49
C VAL A 237 11.72 -3.79 -13.25
N ILE A 238 12.66 -4.74 -13.31
CA ILE A 238 13.63 -4.93 -12.24
C ILE A 238 14.66 -3.82 -12.27
N HIS A 239 14.83 -3.11 -11.17
CA HIS A 239 15.83 -2.08 -10.93
C HIS A 239 16.44 -2.30 -9.54
N ARG A 240 17.57 -3.00 -9.51
CA ARG A 240 18.20 -3.49 -8.27
C ARG A 240 18.59 -2.38 -7.30
N GLN A 241 18.95 -1.21 -7.80
CA GLN A 241 19.42 -0.09 -6.99
C GLN A 241 18.31 0.68 -6.27
N SER A 242 17.04 0.52 -6.69
CA SER A 242 15.87 1.23 -6.13
C SER A 242 16.03 2.75 -6.07
N ILE A 243 16.76 3.35 -7.03
CA ILE A 243 16.98 4.80 -7.16
C ILE A 243 15.91 5.42 -8.06
N VAL A 244 15.64 4.77 -9.21
CA VAL A 244 14.48 5.12 -10.05
C VAL A 244 13.27 4.44 -9.46
N HIS A 245 12.30 5.24 -8.98
CA HIS A 245 11.12 4.70 -8.32
C HIS A 245 10.01 4.28 -9.27
N SER A 246 9.86 4.91 -10.42
CA SER A 246 9.07 4.46 -11.58
C SER A 246 9.22 5.44 -12.74
N LEU A 247 8.71 5.06 -13.93
CA LEU A 247 8.81 5.86 -15.15
C LEU A 247 7.45 5.89 -15.87
N VAL A 248 7.24 6.96 -16.61
CA VAL A 248 6.15 7.15 -17.56
C VAL A 248 6.74 7.29 -18.95
N GLU A 249 6.34 6.42 -19.87
CA GLU A 249 6.68 6.54 -21.29
C GLU A 249 5.49 7.19 -22.02
N PHE A 250 5.75 8.26 -22.75
CA PHE A 250 4.78 8.97 -23.55
C PHE A 250 4.76 8.50 -25.00
N ARG A 251 3.71 8.82 -25.74
CA ARG A 251 3.54 8.38 -27.14
C ARG A 251 4.54 8.98 -28.11
N ASP A 252 5.13 10.12 -27.78
CA ASP A 252 6.21 10.75 -28.56
C ASP A 252 7.58 10.07 -28.34
N GLY A 253 7.65 9.05 -27.46
CA GLY A 253 8.88 8.34 -27.11
C GLY A 253 9.63 8.96 -25.94
N ALA A 254 9.19 10.10 -25.39
CA ALA A 254 9.79 10.67 -24.20
C ALA A 254 9.52 9.78 -22.97
N MET A 255 10.50 9.71 -22.06
CA MET A 255 10.36 8.95 -20.81
C MET A 255 10.70 9.86 -19.63
N LEU A 256 9.76 10.00 -18.68
CA LEU A 256 9.97 10.71 -17.44
C LEU A 256 10.11 9.73 -16.28
N ALA A 257 11.06 10.00 -15.38
CA ALA A 257 11.32 9.18 -14.20
C ALA A 257 11.46 10.06 -12.97
N GLN A 258 10.95 9.58 -11.83
CA GLN A 258 11.25 10.17 -10.55
C GLN A 258 12.36 9.34 -9.88
N LEU A 259 13.41 10.04 -9.45
CA LEU A 259 14.55 9.46 -8.77
C LEU A 259 14.64 9.99 -7.34
N GLY A 260 15.13 9.15 -6.43
CA GLY A 260 15.33 9.52 -5.03
C GLY A 260 16.08 8.43 -4.26
N THR A 261 16.48 8.75 -3.04
CA THR A 261 16.95 7.73 -2.09
C THR A 261 15.77 6.80 -1.73
N PRO A 262 16.00 5.51 -1.45
CA PRO A 262 14.95 4.58 -1.02
C PRO A 262 14.49 4.88 0.41
N ASP A 263 13.66 5.91 0.55
CA ASP A 263 13.10 6.38 1.82
C ASP A 263 11.62 6.76 1.64
N MET A 264 10.75 6.13 2.41
CA MET A 264 9.30 6.40 2.37
C MET A 264 8.91 7.80 2.86
N LYS A 265 9.78 8.51 3.56
CA LYS A 265 9.52 9.90 3.95
C LYS A 265 9.34 10.80 2.73
N LEU A 266 10.03 10.53 1.62
CA LEU A 266 9.90 11.32 0.39
C LEU A 266 8.45 11.30 -0.15
N PRO A 267 7.85 10.15 -0.49
CA PRO A 267 6.47 10.11 -0.99
C PRO A 267 5.45 10.51 0.08
N ILE A 268 5.65 10.18 1.36
CA ILE A 268 4.80 10.64 2.46
C ILE A 268 4.78 12.18 2.52
N ARG A 269 5.96 12.80 2.51
CA ARG A 269 6.10 14.27 2.54
C ARG A 269 5.38 14.89 1.35
N TYR A 270 5.60 14.36 0.16
CA TYR A 270 4.94 14.88 -1.04
C TYR A 270 3.42 14.75 -0.96
N ALA A 271 2.89 13.61 -0.51
CA ALA A 271 1.45 13.41 -0.34
C ALA A 271 0.82 14.40 0.65
N LEU A 272 1.54 14.75 1.72
CA LEU A 272 1.07 15.69 2.74
C LEU A 272 1.24 17.16 2.34
N THR A 273 2.14 17.47 1.42
CA THR A 273 2.39 18.86 0.99
C THR A 273 1.85 19.19 -0.39
N TYR A 274 1.42 18.19 -1.15
CA TYR A 274 0.88 18.37 -2.50
C TYR A 274 -0.18 19.49 -2.58
N PRO A 275 -0.12 20.38 -3.59
CA PRO A 275 0.74 20.33 -4.78
C PRO A 275 2.15 20.95 -4.61
N HIS A 276 2.53 21.35 -3.41
CA HIS A 276 3.79 22.03 -3.17
C HIS A 276 4.94 21.06 -2.85
N ARG A 277 6.16 21.47 -3.18
CA ARG A 277 7.39 20.81 -2.73
C ARG A 277 8.03 21.65 -1.64
N VAL A 278 8.39 21.00 -0.54
CA VAL A 278 9.01 21.66 0.62
C VAL A 278 10.43 21.13 0.81
N GLN A 279 11.26 21.94 1.45
CA GLN A 279 12.62 21.51 1.80
C GLN A 279 12.57 20.29 2.73
N THR A 280 13.47 19.35 2.51
CA THR A 280 13.64 18.16 3.35
C THR A 280 14.92 18.25 4.17
N PRO A 281 14.90 17.80 5.45
CA PRO A 281 16.13 17.59 6.22
C PRO A 281 16.78 16.24 5.90
N ASP A 282 16.11 15.37 5.13
CA ASP A 282 16.58 14.03 4.83
C ASP A 282 17.69 14.04 3.77
N ARG A 283 18.45 12.95 3.69
CA ARG A 283 19.50 12.79 2.68
C ARG A 283 18.90 12.79 1.28
N THR A 284 19.44 13.61 0.40
CA THR A 284 19.07 13.68 -1.01
C THR A 284 19.97 12.77 -1.88
N LEU A 285 19.45 12.37 -3.03
CA LEU A 285 20.20 11.61 -4.02
C LEU A 285 21.28 12.50 -4.66
N ASP A 286 22.49 11.96 -4.73
CA ASP A 286 23.59 12.54 -5.52
C ASP A 286 23.88 11.61 -6.70
N LEU A 287 23.60 12.09 -7.91
CA LEU A 287 23.80 11.32 -9.15
C LEU A 287 25.28 11.04 -9.45
N LEU A 288 26.21 11.84 -8.93
CA LEU A 288 27.65 11.62 -9.14
C LEU A 288 28.18 10.43 -8.35
N THR A 289 27.47 10.02 -7.30
CA THR A 289 27.87 8.93 -6.41
C THR A 289 26.96 7.71 -6.45
N CYS A 290 25.82 7.76 -7.17
CA CYS A 290 24.84 6.67 -7.17
C CYS A 290 25.26 5.42 -7.98
N GLY A 291 26.31 5.54 -8.80
CA GLY A 291 26.78 4.44 -9.66
C GLY A 291 25.91 4.17 -10.87
N ALA A 292 26.02 2.95 -11.42
CA ALA A 292 25.25 2.55 -12.60
C ALA A 292 23.81 2.20 -12.25
N LEU A 293 22.88 2.64 -13.06
CA LEU A 293 21.46 2.27 -12.98
C LEU A 293 21.18 1.16 -14.00
N THR A 294 20.71 0.01 -13.52
CA THR A 294 20.48 -1.17 -14.36
C THR A 294 19.00 -1.57 -14.37
N PHE A 295 18.55 -2.06 -15.52
CA PHE A 295 17.16 -2.46 -15.72
C PHE A 295 17.11 -3.83 -16.41
N SER A 296 16.17 -4.68 -16.01
CA SER A 296 15.91 -5.98 -16.64
C SER A 296 14.44 -6.37 -16.53
N ALA A 297 14.03 -7.33 -17.35
CA ALA A 297 12.68 -7.87 -17.28
C ALA A 297 12.50 -8.78 -16.05
N PRO A 298 11.32 -8.81 -15.42
CA PRO A 298 11.01 -9.80 -14.40
C PRO A 298 10.82 -11.19 -15.01
N ASP A 299 11.24 -12.23 -14.29
CA ASP A 299 11.00 -13.62 -14.65
C ASP A 299 9.66 -14.10 -14.07
N MET A 300 8.62 -14.14 -14.91
CA MET A 300 7.27 -14.56 -14.49
C MET A 300 7.10 -16.09 -14.41
N GLU A 301 8.07 -16.88 -14.89
CA GLU A 301 8.07 -18.33 -14.71
C GLU A 301 8.68 -18.69 -13.35
N ALA A 302 9.78 -18.07 -12.99
CA ALA A 302 10.38 -18.23 -11.66
C ALA A 302 9.50 -17.62 -10.55
N PHE A 303 8.77 -16.54 -10.85
CA PHE A 303 7.92 -15.81 -9.89
C PHE A 303 6.46 -15.71 -10.39
N PRO A 304 5.67 -16.79 -10.30
CA PRO A 304 4.32 -16.86 -10.90
C PRO A 304 3.33 -15.86 -10.33
N CYS A 305 3.53 -15.36 -9.10
CA CYS A 305 2.64 -14.39 -8.45
C CYS A 305 2.42 -13.12 -9.29
N LEU A 306 3.45 -12.65 -10.01
CA LEU A 306 3.32 -11.49 -10.90
C LEU A 306 2.40 -11.79 -12.09
N ARG A 307 2.51 -12.98 -12.69
CA ARG A 307 1.62 -13.44 -13.76
C ARG A 307 0.18 -13.58 -13.28
N ILE A 308 -0.02 -14.20 -12.10
CA ILE A 308 -1.34 -14.39 -11.49
C ILE A 308 -2.01 -13.02 -11.25
N ALA A 309 -1.29 -12.06 -10.72
CA ALA A 309 -1.82 -10.71 -10.47
C ALA A 309 -2.28 -10.02 -11.77
N ARG A 310 -1.50 -10.12 -12.85
CA ARG A 310 -1.89 -9.59 -14.17
C ARG A 310 -3.14 -10.27 -14.73
N GLN A 311 -3.28 -11.59 -14.55
CA GLN A 311 -4.47 -12.34 -14.95
C GLN A 311 -5.72 -11.89 -14.16
N CYS A 312 -5.59 -11.72 -12.84
CA CYS A 312 -6.68 -11.19 -12.00
C CYS A 312 -7.07 -9.76 -12.40
N ALA A 313 -6.08 -8.92 -12.71
CA ALA A 313 -6.31 -7.55 -13.20
C ALA A 313 -7.14 -7.53 -14.49
N ALA A 314 -6.81 -8.41 -15.44
CA ALA A 314 -7.53 -8.56 -16.71
C ALA A 314 -8.93 -9.16 -16.52
N ALA A 315 -9.10 -10.12 -15.59
CA ALA A 315 -10.39 -10.74 -15.31
C ALA A 315 -11.39 -9.77 -14.66
N GLY A 316 -10.90 -8.83 -13.83
CA GLY A 316 -11.76 -7.86 -13.15
C GLY A 316 -12.64 -8.47 -12.05
N GLY A 317 -13.77 -7.83 -11.74
CA GLY A 317 -14.70 -8.29 -10.72
C GLY A 317 -14.02 -8.53 -9.36
N THR A 318 -14.36 -9.65 -8.70
CA THR A 318 -13.79 -10.03 -7.39
C THR A 318 -12.43 -10.74 -7.48
N ALA A 319 -11.89 -10.99 -8.70
CA ALA A 319 -10.66 -11.76 -8.87
C ALA A 319 -9.47 -11.20 -8.07
N CYS A 320 -9.29 -9.87 -8.07
CA CYS A 320 -8.21 -9.22 -7.32
C CYS A 320 -8.40 -9.34 -5.80
N ALA A 321 -9.64 -9.30 -5.29
CA ALA A 321 -9.93 -9.49 -3.88
C ALA A 321 -9.66 -10.93 -3.44
N VAL A 322 -10.05 -11.91 -4.26
CA VAL A 322 -9.75 -13.34 -4.02
C VAL A 322 -8.24 -13.58 -3.99
N MET A 323 -7.52 -13.07 -4.99
CA MET A 323 -6.07 -13.18 -5.06
C MET A 323 -5.40 -12.59 -3.81
N ASN A 324 -5.81 -11.38 -3.40
CA ASN A 324 -5.22 -10.71 -2.25
C ASN A 324 -5.49 -11.49 -0.95
N GLY A 325 -6.75 -11.90 -0.69
CA GLY A 325 -7.12 -12.67 0.49
C GLY A 325 -6.37 -14.00 0.58
N ALA A 326 -6.29 -14.73 -0.54
CA ALA A 326 -5.54 -15.98 -0.63
C ALA A 326 -4.04 -15.77 -0.41
N ASN A 327 -3.44 -14.73 -1.01
CA ASN A 327 -2.03 -14.40 -0.82
C ASN A 327 -1.72 -14.06 0.64
N GLU A 328 -2.52 -13.25 1.30
CA GLU A 328 -2.32 -12.92 2.72
C GLU A 328 -2.35 -14.15 3.61
N ALA A 329 -3.30 -15.06 3.39
CA ALA A 329 -3.39 -16.31 4.13
C ALA A 329 -2.19 -17.24 3.84
N ALA A 330 -1.81 -17.38 2.57
CA ALA A 330 -0.66 -18.21 2.18
C ALA A 330 0.66 -17.67 2.74
N VAL A 331 0.89 -16.36 2.67
CA VAL A 331 2.08 -15.70 3.24
C VAL A 331 2.13 -15.90 4.77
N GLN A 332 1.00 -15.80 5.46
CA GLN A 332 0.96 -16.07 6.90
C GLN A 332 1.35 -17.51 7.22
N ARG A 333 0.86 -18.50 6.48
CA ARG A 333 1.23 -19.91 6.64
C ARG A 333 2.71 -20.16 6.33
N PHE A 334 3.25 -19.51 5.31
CA PHE A 334 4.68 -19.58 4.99
C PHE A 334 5.53 -19.03 6.12
N LEU A 335 5.19 -17.87 6.68
CA LEU A 335 5.90 -17.26 7.81
C LEU A 335 5.84 -18.13 9.08
N GLN A 336 4.81 -18.96 9.24
CA GLN A 336 4.67 -19.94 10.31
C GLN A 336 5.41 -21.26 10.02
N GLY A 337 5.99 -21.43 8.83
CA GLY A 337 6.65 -22.67 8.41
C GLY A 337 5.71 -23.81 8.09
N ALA A 338 4.42 -23.53 7.88
CA ALA A 338 3.39 -24.54 7.57
C ALA A 338 3.36 -24.95 6.08
N ILE A 339 3.92 -24.11 5.20
CA ILE A 339 4.01 -24.37 3.74
C ILE A 339 5.37 -23.90 3.22
N GLY A 340 5.75 -24.38 2.04
CA GLY A 340 6.93 -23.92 1.28
C GLY A 340 6.69 -22.63 0.53
N PHE A 341 7.78 -22.00 0.06
CA PHE A 341 7.72 -20.76 -0.71
C PHE A 341 6.93 -20.91 -2.01
N ASN A 342 7.18 -21.99 -2.75
CA ASN A 342 6.51 -22.30 -4.00
C ASN A 342 5.03 -22.71 -3.84
N ASP A 343 4.58 -22.97 -2.61
CA ASP A 343 3.16 -23.24 -2.34
C ASP A 343 2.32 -21.95 -2.33
N ILE A 344 2.94 -20.79 -2.10
CA ILE A 344 2.22 -19.50 -2.10
C ILE A 344 1.47 -19.29 -3.42
N PRO A 345 2.11 -19.26 -4.60
CA PRO A 345 1.39 -19.09 -5.86
C PRO A 345 0.40 -20.23 -6.15
N ARG A 346 0.71 -21.48 -5.80
CA ARG A 346 -0.18 -22.62 -5.98
C ARG A 346 -1.49 -22.47 -5.20
N LEU A 347 -1.41 -22.05 -3.94
CA LEU A 347 -2.59 -21.82 -3.09
C LEU A 347 -3.43 -20.64 -3.58
N VAL A 348 -2.79 -19.60 -4.09
CA VAL A 348 -3.51 -18.46 -4.70
C VAL A 348 -4.27 -18.91 -5.94
N GLU A 349 -3.66 -19.68 -6.85
CA GLU A 349 -4.33 -20.23 -8.04
C GLU A 349 -5.47 -21.18 -7.65
N GLN A 350 -5.28 -21.99 -6.61
CA GLN A 350 -6.31 -22.89 -6.10
C GLN A 350 -7.51 -22.11 -5.53
N ALA A 351 -7.28 -21.05 -4.78
CA ALA A 351 -8.35 -20.20 -4.27
C ALA A 351 -9.12 -19.52 -5.42
N LEU A 352 -8.43 -19.00 -6.43
CA LEU A 352 -9.03 -18.42 -7.63
C LEU A 352 -9.92 -19.41 -8.41
N SER A 353 -9.58 -20.70 -8.40
CA SER A 353 -10.39 -21.75 -9.05
C SER A 353 -11.63 -22.16 -8.23
N ARG A 354 -11.61 -21.96 -6.91
CA ARG A 354 -12.68 -22.40 -5.99
C ARG A 354 -13.70 -21.30 -5.69
N VAL A 355 -13.24 -20.04 -5.60
CA VAL A 355 -14.12 -18.93 -5.25
C VAL A 355 -14.77 -18.37 -6.51
N PRO A 356 -16.12 -18.34 -6.58
CA PRO A 356 -16.82 -17.85 -7.76
C PRO A 356 -16.49 -16.37 -8.06
N LEU A 357 -16.22 -16.08 -9.33
CA LEU A 357 -16.01 -14.71 -9.79
C LEU A 357 -17.35 -13.97 -9.88
N GLN A 358 -17.43 -12.80 -9.25
CA GLN A 358 -18.56 -11.90 -9.37
C GLN A 358 -18.15 -10.64 -10.15
N TYR A 359 -18.96 -10.27 -11.15
CA TYR A 359 -18.75 -9.05 -11.92
C TYR A 359 -19.54 -7.88 -11.30
N ARG A 360 -18.94 -6.69 -11.31
CA ARG A 360 -19.51 -5.46 -10.72
C ARG A 360 -19.89 -5.64 -9.24
N PRO A 361 -18.97 -6.11 -8.39
CA PRO A 361 -19.23 -6.39 -6.99
C PRO A 361 -19.46 -5.10 -6.20
N GLY A 362 -20.38 -5.14 -5.24
CA GLY A 362 -20.46 -4.16 -4.17
C GLY A 362 -19.45 -4.43 -3.06
N LEU A 363 -19.40 -3.54 -2.06
CA LEU A 363 -18.47 -3.68 -0.94
C LEU A 363 -18.64 -5.03 -0.20
N ALA A 364 -19.89 -5.44 0.04
CA ALA A 364 -20.19 -6.69 0.73
C ALA A 364 -19.66 -7.92 -0.05
N ASP A 365 -19.84 -7.92 -1.39
CA ASP A 365 -19.36 -9.00 -2.26
C ASP A 365 -17.84 -9.11 -2.24
N ILE A 366 -17.13 -7.96 -2.23
CA ILE A 366 -15.67 -7.90 -2.16
C ILE A 366 -15.15 -8.48 -0.85
N LEU A 367 -15.76 -8.07 0.27
CA LEU A 367 -15.38 -8.56 1.60
C LEU A 367 -15.67 -10.06 1.77
N GLU A 368 -16.78 -10.54 1.23
CA GLU A 368 -17.12 -11.96 1.23
C GLU A 368 -16.16 -12.77 0.37
N ALA A 369 -15.79 -12.28 -0.81
CA ALA A 369 -14.81 -12.93 -1.69
C ALA A 369 -13.43 -13.02 -1.01
N ASP A 370 -12.96 -11.97 -0.33
CA ASP A 370 -11.73 -11.99 0.47
C ASP A 370 -11.80 -13.03 1.61
N ARG A 371 -12.93 -13.11 2.32
CA ARG A 371 -13.16 -14.11 3.38
C ARG A 371 -13.10 -15.53 2.85
N MET A 372 -13.85 -15.82 1.77
CA MET A 372 -13.88 -17.14 1.12
C MET A 372 -12.49 -17.55 0.62
N ALA A 373 -11.72 -16.60 0.06
CA ALA A 373 -10.37 -16.85 -0.41
C ALA A 373 -9.43 -17.26 0.72
N ARG A 374 -9.52 -16.59 1.88
CA ARG A 374 -8.73 -16.96 3.07
C ARG A 374 -9.06 -18.35 3.55
N GLU A 375 -10.34 -18.70 3.60
CA GLU A 375 -10.80 -20.04 4.00
C GLU A 375 -10.36 -21.13 3.01
N ALA A 376 -10.30 -20.83 1.72
CA ALA A 376 -9.87 -21.77 0.70
C ALA A 376 -8.37 -22.15 0.78
N VAL A 377 -7.58 -21.35 1.50
CA VAL A 377 -6.13 -21.54 1.74
C VAL A 377 -5.86 -22.25 3.08
N LEU A 378 -6.78 -22.20 4.05
CA LEU A 378 -6.63 -22.85 5.35
C LEU A 378 -6.78 -24.35 5.27
#